data_9a5396f2cbb3f9feeb5457e8fa2a4b9c
#
_entry.id   9a5396f2cbb3f9feeb5457e8fa2a4b9c
#
_cell.length_a   1.000
_cell.length_b   1.000
_cell.length_c   1.000
_cell.angle_alpha   90.00
_cell.angle_beta   90.00
_cell.angle_gamma   90.00
#
_symmetry.space_group_name_H-M   'P 1'
#
loop_
_entity.id
_entity.type
_entity.pdbx_description
1 polymer ?
#
loop_
_entity_poly.entity_id
_entity_poly.type
_entity_poly.pdbx_seq_one_letter_code
_entity_poly.pdbx_strand_id
1 'polypeptide(L)'
;MKNVYDYIIIDTSPYFNELTAEILLVSDLIIIPTEIEVDSLDAMTTTINELNYLCGSQITFKLLFTKVESLKTIENDIEELDTIYVDHRFQTYIRYHKYAVQRARKYHQPLAKRYKMANVTKDYKALAKEIIKEGI
;
A
#
# COMPACT_ATOMS: atom_id res chain seq x y z
N MET A 1 15.90 17.87 -3.37
CA MET A 1 14.45 17.73 -3.63
C MET A 1 13.57 18.06 -2.41
N LYS A 2 14.03 17.80 -1.17
CA LYS A 2 13.24 18.06 0.07
C LYS A 2 12.71 19.50 0.24
N ASN A 3 13.23 20.49 -0.47
CA ASN A 3 12.77 21.88 -0.37
C ASN A 3 11.75 22.31 -1.46
N VAL A 4 11.29 21.38 -2.29
CA VAL A 4 10.41 21.70 -3.44
C VAL A 4 9.11 20.90 -3.37
N TYR A 5 9.11 19.74 -2.71
CA TYR A 5 7.96 18.85 -2.62
C TYR A 5 7.71 18.45 -1.18
N ASP A 6 6.43 18.41 -0.78
CA ASP A 6 6.01 17.92 0.54
C ASP A 6 6.14 16.38 0.60
N TYR A 7 5.89 15.69 -0.51
CA TYR A 7 5.98 14.22 -0.63
C TYR A 7 6.71 13.80 -1.89
N ILE A 8 7.49 12.74 -1.78
CA ILE A 8 8.14 12.06 -2.91
C ILE A 8 7.71 10.60 -2.87
N ILE A 9 7.02 10.13 -3.90
CA ILE A 9 6.58 8.74 -4.03
C ILE A 9 7.51 8.03 -4.99
N ILE A 10 8.09 6.91 -4.56
CA ILE A 10 9.00 6.09 -5.35
C ILE A 10 8.30 4.76 -5.62
N ASP A 11 8.05 4.47 -6.90
CA ASP A 11 7.55 3.17 -7.36
C ASP A 11 8.72 2.25 -7.62
N THR A 12 8.76 1.08 -6.96
CA THR A 12 9.88 0.14 -7.04
C THR A 12 9.53 -1.08 -7.87
N SER A 13 10.56 -1.77 -8.37
CA SER A 13 10.41 -3.10 -8.97
C SER A 13 9.89 -4.10 -7.92
N PRO A 14 9.08 -5.11 -8.33
CA PRO A 14 8.67 -6.19 -7.44
C PRO A 14 9.82 -7.11 -7.03
N TYR A 15 10.97 -6.98 -7.69
CA TYR A 15 12.15 -7.77 -7.35
C TYR A 15 13.01 -7.04 -6.34
N PHE A 16 13.35 -7.75 -5.26
CA PHE A 16 14.30 -7.26 -4.29
C PHE A 16 15.72 -7.29 -4.88
N ASN A 17 16.31 -6.13 -5.09
CA ASN A 17 17.66 -5.96 -5.60
C ASN A 17 18.37 -4.82 -4.83
N GLU A 18 19.65 -4.64 -5.12
CA GLU A 18 20.50 -3.66 -4.42
C GLU A 18 19.92 -2.24 -4.48
N LEU A 19 19.43 -1.81 -5.64
CA LEU A 19 18.78 -0.51 -5.79
C LEU A 19 17.50 -0.39 -4.96
N THR A 20 16.67 -1.44 -4.94
CA THR A 20 15.46 -1.47 -4.10
C THR A 20 15.83 -1.35 -2.64
N ALA A 21 16.84 -2.09 -2.17
CA ALA A 21 17.31 -2.02 -0.79
C ALA A 21 17.77 -0.59 -0.42
N GLU A 22 18.55 0.07 -1.27
CA GLU A 22 18.99 1.46 -1.05
C GLU A 22 17.81 2.44 -0.96
N ILE A 23 16.79 2.29 -1.82
CA ILE A 23 15.59 3.12 -1.79
C ILE A 23 14.83 2.92 -0.47
N LEU A 24 14.67 1.68 -0.02
CA LEU A 24 13.96 1.35 1.22
C LEU A 24 14.67 1.95 2.44
N LEU A 25 16.00 1.91 2.47
CA LEU A 25 16.81 2.47 3.56
C LEU A 25 16.70 3.99 3.71
N VAL A 26 16.41 4.72 2.65
CA VAL A 26 16.27 6.18 2.66
C VAL A 26 14.83 6.67 2.70
N SER A 27 13.87 5.74 2.73
CA SER A 27 12.44 6.06 2.77
C SER A 27 11.96 6.31 4.19
N ASP A 28 11.17 7.36 4.38
CA ASP A 28 10.54 7.66 5.67
C ASP A 28 9.37 6.70 5.96
N LEU A 29 8.70 6.20 4.93
CA LEU A 29 7.62 5.20 5.00
C LEU A 29 7.70 4.23 3.83
N ILE A 30 7.58 2.94 4.13
CA ILE A 30 7.45 1.87 3.14
C ILE A 30 5.99 1.41 3.12
N ILE A 31 5.34 1.47 1.96
CA ILE A 31 3.98 0.94 1.77
C ILE A 31 4.08 -0.40 1.06
N ILE A 32 3.54 -1.45 1.68
CA ILE A 32 3.51 -2.82 1.14
C ILE A 32 2.07 -3.13 0.68
N PRO A 33 1.76 -3.00 -0.62
CA PRO A 33 0.46 -3.39 -1.14
C PRO A 33 0.30 -4.91 -1.10
N THR A 34 -0.78 -5.38 -0.49
CA THR A 34 -1.04 -6.82 -0.29
C THR A 34 -2.49 -7.13 -0.66
N GLU A 35 -2.71 -8.25 -1.33
CA GLU A 35 -4.04 -8.82 -1.55
C GLU A 35 -4.32 -9.84 -0.45
N ILE A 36 -5.58 -10.02 -0.06
CA ILE A 36 -5.96 -11.00 0.96
C ILE A 36 -6.17 -12.36 0.27
N GLU A 37 -5.06 -12.94 -0.15
CA GLU A 37 -4.96 -14.28 -0.74
C GLU A 37 -3.72 -14.95 -0.15
N VAL A 38 -3.74 -16.26 0.00
CA VAL A 38 -2.68 -17.04 0.65
C VAL A 38 -1.29 -16.72 0.08
N ASP A 39 -1.16 -16.79 -1.25
CA ASP A 39 0.13 -16.52 -1.93
C ASP A 39 0.64 -15.08 -1.68
N SER A 40 -0.29 -14.12 -1.58
CA SER A 40 0.04 -12.71 -1.32
C SER A 40 0.46 -12.47 0.13
N LEU A 41 -0.11 -13.21 1.09
CA LEU A 41 0.26 -13.16 2.50
C LEU A 41 1.63 -13.79 2.73
N ASP A 42 1.95 -14.87 2.04
CA ASP A 42 3.28 -15.49 2.09
C ASP A 42 4.35 -14.55 1.51
N ALA A 43 4.06 -13.92 0.36
CA ALA A 43 4.94 -12.92 -0.24
C ALA A 43 5.14 -11.69 0.67
N MET A 44 4.08 -11.23 1.33
CA MET A 44 4.13 -10.15 2.32
C MET A 44 5.05 -10.51 3.48
N THR A 45 4.89 -11.70 4.06
CA THR A 45 5.71 -12.18 5.18
C THR A 45 7.18 -12.26 4.77
N THR A 46 7.46 -12.77 3.56
CA THR A 46 8.81 -12.82 3.01
C THR A 46 9.40 -11.41 2.89
N THR A 47 8.63 -10.46 2.33
CA THR A 47 9.05 -9.05 2.19
C THR A 47 9.38 -8.41 3.54
N ILE A 48 8.54 -8.63 4.56
CA ILE A 48 8.77 -8.09 5.91
C ILE A 48 10.04 -8.69 6.52
N ASN A 49 10.29 -10.00 6.34
CA ASN A 49 11.49 -10.65 6.85
C ASN A 49 12.75 -10.10 6.16
N GLU A 50 12.72 -9.88 4.85
CA GLU A 50 13.81 -9.26 4.10
C GLU A 50 14.08 -7.81 4.55
N LEU A 51 13.02 -7.02 4.76
CA LEU A 51 13.13 -5.68 5.31
C LEU A 51 13.80 -5.68 6.68
N ASN A 52 13.35 -6.52 7.59
CA ASN A 52 13.92 -6.65 8.95
C ASN A 52 15.38 -7.09 8.90
N TYR A 53 15.74 -7.99 7.99
CA TYR A 53 17.12 -8.46 7.82
C TYR A 53 18.05 -7.34 7.35
N LEU A 54 17.62 -6.53 6.37
CA LEU A 54 18.46 -5.50 5.76
C LEU A 54 18.60 -4.24 6.60
N CYS A 55 17.54 -3.86 7.26
CA CYS A 55 17.44 -2.53 7.83
C CYS A 55 17.22 -2.55 9.35
N GLY A 56 17.06 -3.74 9.93
CA GLY A 56 16.78 -3.89 11.36
C GLY A 56 15.40 -3.33 11.75
N SER A 57 15.19 -3.17 13.04
CA SER A 57 13.89 -2.72 13.61
C SER A 57 13.60 -1.22 13.47
N GLN A 58 14.37 -0.49 12.67
CA GLN A 58 14.23 0.98 12.53
C GLN A 58 13.37 1.41 11.34
N ILE A 59 12.78 0.44 10.60
CA ILE A 59 11.97 0.76 9.43
C ILE A 59 10.53 1.02 9.80
N THR A 60 9.99 2.11 9.29
CA THR A 60 8.56 2.36 9.30
C THR A 60 7.92 1.78 8.04
N PHE A 61 7.13 0.71 8.19
CA PHE A 61 6.34 0.18 7.09
C PHE A 61 4.87 0.08 7.45
N LYS A 62 4.01 0.10 6.42
CA LYS A 62 2.57 -0.16 6.56
C LYS A 62 2.05 -1.02 5.44
N LEU A 63 1.22 -1.97 5.81
CA LEU A 63 0.46 -2.82 4.89
C LEU A 63 -0.72 -2.03 4.32
N LEU A 64 -0.92 -2.14 3.02
CA LEU A 64 -2.09 -1.60 2.34
C LEU A 64 -2.86 -2.73 1.66
N PHE A 65 -4.00 -3.11 2.22
CA PHE A 65 -4.85 -4.12 1.60
C PHE A 65 -5.49 -3.57 0.33
N THR A 66 -5.30 -4.27 -0.78
CA THR A 66 -5.75 -3.88 -2.11
C THR A 66 -6.64 -4.95 -2.74
N LYS A 67 -7.35 -4.57 -3.80
CA LYS A 67 -8.30 -5.43 -4.53
C LYS A 67 -9.37 -6.07 -3.67
N VAL A 68 -9.77 -5.40 -2.63
CA VAL A 68 -10.79 -5.86 -1.68
C VAL A 68 -12.15 -5.98 -2.36
N GLU A 69 -12.70 -7.19 -2.50
CA GLU A 69 -13.99 -7.43 -3.17
C GLU A 69 -15.18 -7.25 -2.22
N SER A 70 -15.09 -7.75 -1.00
CA SER A 70 -16.14 -7.69 0.01
C SER A 70 -15.57 -7.45 1.40
N LEU A 71 -16.19 -6.54 2.15
CA LEU A 71 -15.82 -6.27 3.54
C LEU A 71 -16.10 -7.45 4.46
N LYS A 72 -17.21 -8.15 4.25
CA LYS A 72 -17.63 -9.27 5.10
C LYS A 72 -16.70 -10.48 5.02
N THR A 73 -16.06 -10.68 3.86
CA THR A 73 -15.11 -11.78 3.67
C THR A 73 -13.76 -11.48 4.32
N ILE A 74 -13.46 -10.20 4.49
CA ILE A 74 -12.18 -9.69 4.96
C ILE A 74 -12.16 -9.49 6.47
N GLU A 75 -13.30 -9.24 7.09
CA GLU A 75 -13.35 -8.97 8.54
C GLU A 75 -12.70 -10.09 9.34
N ASN A 76 -12.96 -11.36 9.00
CA ASN A 76 -12.36 -12.50 9.69
C ASN A 76 -10.85 -12.62 9.38
N ASP A 77 -10.46 -12.44 8.12
CA ASP A 77 -9.05 -12.55 7.70
C ASP A 77 -8.22 -11.38 8.27
N ILE A 78 -8.82 -10.18 8.34
CA ILE A 78 -8.21 -9.02 8.99
C ILE A 78 -8.11 -9.23 10.52
N GLU A 79 -9.10 -9.80 11.19
CA GLU A 79 -9.02 -10.08 12.63
C GLU A 79 -7.85 -10.99 12.96
N GLU A 80 -7.57 -12.00 12.15
CA GLU A 80 -6.41 -12.86 12.32
C GLU A 80 -5.10 -12.10 12.09
N LEU A 81 -5.02 -11.30 11.04
CA LEU A 81 -3.86 -10.46 10.72
C LEU A 81 -3.69 -9.29 11.70
N ASP A 82 -4.76 -8.75 12.26
CA ASP A 82 -4.74 -7.67 13.24
C ASP A 82 -4.05 -8.08 14.55
N THR A 83 -4.05 -9.36 14.90
CA THR A 83 -3.30 -9.83 16.08
C THR A 83 -1.78 -9.61 15.92
N ILE A 84 -1.29 -9.55 14.68
CA ILE A 84 0.14 -9.47 14.36
C ILE A 84 0.52 -8.08 13.82
N TYR A 85 -0.34 -7.47 13.00
CA TYR A 85 0.01 -6.29 12.18
C TYR A 85 -0.88 -5.07 12.42
N VAL A 86 -1.68 -5.01 13.49
CA VAL A 86 -2.64 -3.92 13.75
C VAL A 86 -2.00 -2.52 13.68
N ASP A 87 -0.79 -2.39 14.22
CA ASP A 87 -0.06 -1.11 14.23
C ASP A 87 0.72 -0.84 12.92
N HIS A 88 0.84 -1.87 12.08
CA HIS A 88 1.60 -1.84 10.84
C HIS A 88 0.72 -1.87 9.58
N ARG A 89 -0.55 -1.49 9.66
CA ARG A 89 -1.42 -1.39 8.50
C ARG A 89 -2.15 -0.05 8.43
N PHE A 90 -2.54 0.33 7.22
CA PHE A 90 -3.51 1.41 7.04
C PHE A 90 -4.91 0.96 7.48
N GLN A 91 -5.68 1.87 8.03
CA GLN A 91 -7.12 1.66 8.28
C GLN A 91 -7.90 1.66 6.96
N THR A 92 -7.38 2.40 5.98
CA THR A 92 -7.91 2.44 4.62
C THR A 92 -7.48 1.21 3.84
N TYR A 93 -8.40 0.60 3.12
CA TYR A 93 -8.15 -0.45 2.12
C TYR A 93 -8.66 0.00 0.75
N ILE A 94 -8.11 -0.57 -0.34
CA ILE A 94 -8.46 -0.22 -1.71
C ILE A 94 -9.37 -1.29 -2.30
N ARG A 95 -10.65 -0.94 -2.54
CA ARG A 95 -11.63 -1.85 -3.12
C ARG A 95 -11.33 -2.19 -4.57
N TYR A 96 -11.65 -3.41 -4.94
CA TYR A 96 -11.55 -3.87 -6.32
C TYR A 96 -12.55 -3.13 -7.22
N HIS A 97 -12.07 -2.57 -8.32
CA HIS A 97 -12.93 -1.92 -9.30
C HIS A 97 -12.36 -2.04 -10.72
N LYS A 98 -12.45 -3.26 -11.27
CA LYS A 98 -11.88 -3.63 -12.59
C LYS A 98 -12.19 -2.60 -13.68
N TYR A 99 -13.47 -2.26 -13.84
CA TYR A 99 -13.91 -1.37 -14.92
C TYR A 99 -13.27 0.01 -14.86
N ALA A 100 -13.33 0.69 -13.71
CA ALA A 100 -12.77 2.04 -13.57
C ALA A 100 -11.26 2.05 -13.78
N VAL A 101 -10.54 1.07 -13.20
CA VAL A 101 -9.08 0.96 -13.31
C VAL A 101 -8.65 0.70 -14.76
N GLN A 102 -9.26 -0.30 -15.42
CA GLN A 102 -8.92 -0.62 -16.82
C GLN A 102 -9.21 0.55 -17.77
N ARG A 103 -10.32 1.25 -17.57
CA ARG A 103 -10.68 2.40 -18.41
C ARG A 103 -9.76 3.60 -18.14
N ALA A 104 -9.43 3.90 -16.90
CA ALA A 104 -8.48 4.95 -16.55
C ALA A 104 -7.12 4.69 -17.21
N ARG A 105 -6.62 3.44 -17.11
CA ARG A 105 -5.38 2.99 -17.75
C ARG A 105 -5.44 3.10 -19.27
N LYS A 106 -6.52 2.61 -19.91
CA LYS A 106 -6.71 2.68 -21.36
C LYS A 106 -6.64 4.10 -21.91
N TYR A 107 -7.16 5.08 -21.16
CA TYR A 107 -7.20 6.47 -21.58
C TYR A 107 -6.05 7.31 -20.98
N HIS A 108 -5.08 6.69 -20.32
CA HIS A 108 -3.96 7.38 -19.66
C HIS A 108 -4.41 8.55 -18.77
N GLN A 109 -5.50 8.34 -18.01
CA GLN A 109 -6.06 9.36 -17.13
C GLN A 109 -6.13 8.88 -15.69
N PRO A 110 -5.76 9.72 -14.72
CA PRO A 110 -5.91 9.38 -13.31
C PRO A 110 -7.36 9.04 -12.94
N LEU A 111 -7.55 8.05 -12.06
CA LEU A 111 -8.86 7.69 -11.50
C LEU A 111 -9.58 8.91 -10.92
N ALA A 112 -8.85 9.75 -10.18
CA ALA A 112 -9.38 10.96 -9.55
C ALA A 112 -9.96 11.96 -10.56
N LYS A 113 -9.48 11.95 -11.80
CA LYS A 113 -10.01 12.82 -12.87
C LYS A 113 -11.22 12.21 -13.56
N ARG A 114 -11.14 10.92 -13.92
CA ARG A 114 -12.12 10.25 -14.77
C ARG A 114 -13.28 9.63 -14.00
N TYR A 115 -13.00 9.05 -12.85
CA TYR A 115 -13.97 8.29 -12.04
C TYR A 115 -14.04 8.83 -10.61
N LYS A 116 -14.31 10.14 -10.48
CA LYS A 116 -14.30 10.88 -9.20
C LYS A 116 -15.17 10.25 -8.11
N MET A 117 -16.30 9.64 -8.50
CA MET A 117 -17.30 9.08 -7.59
C MET A 117 -17.13 7.57 -7.36
N ALA A 118 -16.23 6.90 -8.09
CA ALA A 118 -15.97 5.48 -7.90
C ALA A 118 -15.41 5.21 -6.49
N ASN A 119 -15.81 4.09 -5.90
CA ASN A 119 -15.36 3.72 -4.55
C ASN A 119 -13.84 3.65 -4.47
N VAL A 120 -13.17 3.02 -5.44
CA VAL A 120 -11.71 2.96 -5.53
C VAL A 120 -11.05 4.35 -5.52
N THR A 121 -11.68 5.36 -6.14
CA THR A 121 -11.18 6.74 -6.09
C THR A 121 -11.34 7.37 -4.72
N LYS A 122 -12.45 7.07 -4.04
CA LYS A 122 -12.68 7.53 -2.66
C LYS A 122 -11.69 6.90 -1.71
N ASP A 123 -11.37 5.61 -1.92
CA ASP A 123 -10.42 4.86 -1.10
C ASP A 123 -9.00 5.47 -1.22
N TYR A 124 -8.51 5.73 -2.44
CA TYR A 124 -7.21 6.40 -2.62
C TYR A 124 -7.16 7.81 -2.01
N LYS A 125 -8.29 8.55 -2.02
CA LYS A 125 -8.36 9.84 -1.34
C LYS A 125 -8.35 9.70 0.18
N ALA A 126 -8.97 8.65 0.71
CA ALA A 126 -8.94 8.34 2.15
C ALA A 126 -7.52 7.97 2.57
N LEU A 127 -6.84 7.09 1.81
CA LEU A 127 -5.45 6.73 2.03
C LEU A 127 -4.53 7.96 2.06
N ALA A 128 -4.66 8.85 1.08
CA ALA A 128 -3.84 10.07 1.05
C ALA A 128 -4.07 10.95 2.30
N LYS A 129 -5.31 11.05 2.78
CA LYS A 129 -5.60 11.79 4.02
C LYS A 129 -5.03 11.09 5.26
N GLU A 130 -5.05 9.76 5.29
CA GLU A 130 -4.48 8.97 6.38
C GLU A 130 -2.97 9.18 6.46
N ILE A 131 -2.24 9.09 5.33
CA ILE A 131 -0.80 9.35 5.25
C ILE A 131 -0.47 10.77 5.75
N ILE A 132 -1.21 11.79 5.28
CA ILE A 132 -0.99 13.19 5.67
C ILE A 132 -1.26 13.38 7.18
N LYS A 133 -2.29 12.74 7.73
CA LYS A 133 -2.65 12.86 9.15
C LYS A 133 -1.61 12.21 10.07
N GLU A 134 -1.01 11.13 9.65
CA GLU A 134 0.03 10.44 10.42
C GLU A 134 1.35 11.23 10.48
N GLY A 135 1.50 12.26 9.65
CA GLY A 135 2.67 13.14 9.68
C GLY A 135 3.95 12.50 9.20
N ILE A 136 3.81 11.48 8.37
CA ILE A 136 4.93 10.75 7.78
C ILE A 136 5.43 11.47 6.53
#